data_85fa31a649d945bc66050b18c4c83300
#
_entry.id   85fa31a649d945bc66050b18c4c83300
#
_cell.length_a   1.000
_cell.length_b   1.000
_cell.length_c   1.000
_cell.angle_alpha   90.00
_cell.angle_beta   90.00
_cell.angle_gamma   90.00
#
_symmetry.space_group_name_H-M   'P 1'
#
loop_
_entity.id
_entity.type
_entity.pdbx_description
1 polymer ?
#
loop_
_entity_poly.entity_id
_entity_poly.type
_entity_poly.pdbx_seq_one_letter_code
_entity_poly.pdbx_strand_id
1 'polypeptide(L)'
;DFPLLILAHSGPVGLGSESSSLCGRDWKLPSMDWGDKDLGIAIDQIRKFRVPELVVFGHTHHQLRIGGNRTRKTFAQDLWGTSYLNAACVPRRGIDSAGENLCHFSWVEFSNGKLIHASHRWFRNDASIAYKEILLNQ
;
A
#
# COMPACT_ATOMS: atom_id res chain seq x y z
N ASP A 1 6.34 22.99 -4.56
CA ASP A 1 7.18 21.87 -4.14
C ASP A 1 6.63 20.56 -4.68
N PHE A 2 7.53 19.71 -5.21
CA PHE A 2 7.15 18.36 -5.64
C PHE A 2 7.36 17.38 -4.49
N PRO A 3 6.45 16.40 -4.29
CA PRO A 3 6.67 15.34 -3.34
C PRO A 3 7.79 14.39 -3.80
N LEU A 4 8.55 13.85 -2.84
CA LEU A 4 9.47 12.76 -3.12
C LEU A 4 8.71 11.43 -2.97
N LEU A 5 8.64 10.68 -4.05
CA LEU A 5 7.98 9.38 -4.10
C LEU A 5 9.01 8.28 -4.31
N ILE A 6 8.85 7.16 -3.61
CA ILE A 6 9.64 5.96 -3.82
C ILE A 6 8.71 4.85 -4.30
N LEU A 7 9.04 4.23 -5.43
CA LEU A 7 8.34 3.06 -5.95
C LEU A 7 9.25 1.85 -5.83
N ALA A 8 8.75 0.79 -5.19
CA ALA A 8 9.51 -0.42 -4.95
C ALA A 8 8.67 -1.67 -5.23
N HIS A 9 9.34 -2.81 -5.48
CA HIS A 9 8.66 -4.08 -5.67
C HIS A 9 8.04 -4.56 -4.35
N SER A 10 8.82 -4.60 -3.28
CA SER A 10 8.37 -4.94 -1.93
C SER A 10 8.63 -3.79 -0.98
N GLY A 11 7.86 -3.72 0.10
CA GLY A 11 8.01 -2.66 1.09
C GLY A 11 9.22 -2.84 1.99
N PRO A 12 9.60 -1.77 2.72
CA PRO A 12 10.75 -1.82 3.61
C PRO A 12 10.45 -2.61 4.89
N VAL A 13 11.51 -3.07 5.55
CA VAL A 13 11.45 -3.56 6.93
C VAL A 13 11.00 -2.42 7.87
N GLY A 14 10.35 -2.77 8.96
CA GLY A 14 9.94 -1.81 10.01
C GLY A 14 8.46 -1.45 10.00
N LEU A 15 7.64 -2.09 9.15
CA LEU A 15 6.19 -1.84 9.06
C LEU A 15 5.34 -2.86 9.83
N GLY A 16 5.97 -3.63 10.72
CA GLY A 16 5.29 -4.58 11.60
C GLY A 16 5.61 -6.05 11.30
N SER A 17 5.41 -6.90 12.31
CA SER A 17 5.75 -8.32 12.27
C SER A 17 4.54 -9.26 12.30
N GLU A 18 3.33 -8.70 12.37
CA GLU A 18 2.10 -9.48 12.27
C GLU A 18 1.89 -9.97 10.82
N SER A 19 1.20 -11.09 10.64
CA SER A 19 0.86 -11.56 9.30
C SER A 19 0.02 -10.54 8.51
N SER A 20 -0.77 -9.73 9.20
CA SER A 20 -1.60 -8.66 8.65
C SER A 20 -0.89 -7.31 8.51
N SER A 21 0.38 -7.20 8.90
CA SER A 21 1.18 -5.98 8.69
C SER A 21 1.45 -5.77 7.19
N LEU A 22 1.81 -4.55 6.80
CA LEU A 22 1.97 -4.16 5.39
C LEU A 22 2.89 -5.10 4.61
N CYS A 23 3.97 -5.58 5.25
CA CYS A 23 4.94 -6.52 4.67
C CYS A 23 5.07 -7.80 5.50
N GLY A 24 4.06 -8.16 6.27
CA GLY A 24 4.07 -9.33 7.13
C GLY A 24 4.02 -10.64 6.35
N ARG A 25 4.78 -11.63 6.83
CA ARG A 25 4.72 -12.99 6.26
C ARG A 25 3.40 -13.65 6.67
N ASP A 26 2.57 -14.00 5.71
CA ASP A 26 1.25 -14.61 5.92
C ASP A 26 1.11 -16.02 5.35
N TRP A 27 2.15 -16.54 4.68
CA TRP A 27 2.12 -17.85 4.00
C TRP A 27 2.79 -18.97 4.80
N LYS A 28 3.39 -18.64 5.93
CA LYS A 28 4.07 -19.60 6.80
C LYS A 28 4.16 -19.04 8.21
N LEU A 29 3.95 -19.89 9.21
CA LEU A 29 4.18 -19.52 10.62
C LEU A 29 5.63 -19.79 11.03
N PRO A 30 6.19 -19.03 11.98
CA PRO A 30 5.57 -17.87 12.63
C PRO A 30 5.49 -16.67 11.70
N SER A 31 4.56 -15.74 11.99
CA SER A 31 4.52 -14.44 11.32
C SER A 31 5.79 -13.66 11.64
N MET A 32 6.25 -12.88 10.68
CA MET A 32 7.42 -12.01 10.89
C MET A 32 7.39 -10.85 9.88
N ASP A 33 8.15 -9.82 10.16
CA ASP A 33 8.40 -8.76 9.22
C ASP A 33 9.19 -9.31 8.03
N TRP A 34 8.59 -9.25 6.84
CA TRP A 34 9.19 -9.71 5.59
C TRP A 34 9.60 -8.55 4.68
N GLY A 35 9.69 -7.35 5.25
CA GLY A 35 10.12 -6.16 4.54
C GLY A 35 11.57 -6.25 4.07
N ASP A 36 11.87 -5.48 3.04
CA ASP A 36 13.21 -5.39 2.44
C ASP A 36 14.13 -4.56 3.34
N LYS A 37 15.20 -5.16 3.81
CA LYS A 37 16.17 -4.49 4.68
C LYS A 37 16.97 -3.43 3.92
N ASP A 38 17.32 -3.70 2.67
CA ASP A 38 18.08 -2.77 1.85
C ASP A 38 17.26 -1.52 1.52
N LEU A 39 15.97 -1.69 1.25
CA LEU A 39 15.06 -0.56 1.07
C LEU A 39 14.91 0.26 2.35
N GLY A 40 14.83 -0.39 3.50
CA GLY A 40 14.80 0.28 4.79
C GLY A 40 16.04 1.16 5.02
N ILE A 41 17.23 0.62 4.73
CA ILE A 41 18.50 1.37 4.80
C ILE A 41 18.50 2.53 3.82
N ALA A 42 18.05 2.31 2.59
CA ALA A 42 17.99 3.35 1.56
C ALA A 42 17.09 4.51 1.96
N ILE A 43 15.91 4.21 2.52
CA ILE A 43 14.99 5.23 3.02
C ILE A 43 15.64 6.05 4.13
N ASP A 44 16.30 5.40 5.09
CA ASP A 44 17.01 6.08 6.18
C ASP A 44 18.12 6.99 5.67
N GLN A 45 18.86 6.59 4.64
CA GLN A 45 19.88 7.43 4.01
C GLN A 45 19.26 8.62 3.26
N ILE A 46 18.22 8.38 2.49
CA ILE A 46 17.51 9.43 1.73
C ILE A 46 16.94 10.48 2.70
N ARG A 47 16.40 10.04 3.82
CA ARG A 47 15.78 10.92 4.83
C ARG A 47 16.75 11.96 5.39
N LYS A 48 18.04 11.70 5.37
CA LYS A 48 19.06 12.68 5.79
C LYS A 48 19.08 13.93 4.89
N PHE A 49 18.63 13.80 3.67
CA PHE A 49 18.58 14.87 2.67
C PHE A 49 17.16 15.40 2.49
N ARG A 50 16.19 14.49 2.40
CA ARG A 50 14.79 14.81 2.17
C ARG A 50 13.91 13.67 2.64
N VAL A 51 12.87 14.01 3.41
CA VAL A 51 11.89 13.01 3.87
C VAL A 51 11.00 12.59 2.69
N PRO A 52 10.93 11.30 2.35
CA PRO A 52 9.98 10.83 1.34
C PRO A 52 8.55 11.09 1.82
N GLU A 53 7.71 11.60 0.92
CA GLU A 53 6.29 11.80 1.22
C GLU A 53 5.52 10.50 1.15
N LEU A 54 5.83 9.65 0.16
CA LEU A 54 5.12 8.38 -0.05
C LEU A 54 6.06 7.31 -0.59
N VAL A 55 5.96 6.12 0.00
CA VAL A 55 6.60 4.88 -0.49
C VAL A 55 5.49 3.93 -0.93
N VAL A 56 5.46 3.57 -2.22
CA VAL A 56 4.48 2.63 -2.80
C VAL A 56 5.17 1.34 -3.16
N PHE A 57 4.55 0.22 -2.79
CA PHE A 57 5.10 -1.11 -3.05
C PHE A 57 3.98 -2.14 -3.20
N GLY A 58 4.36 -3.36 -3.54
CA GLY A 58 3.45 -4.49 -3.65
C GLY A 58 4.02 -5.74 -3.00
N HIS A 59 4.05 -6.84 -3.74
CA HIS A 59 4.58 -8.15 -3.38
C HIS A 59 3.73 -8.90 -2.36
N THR A 60 3.52 -8.38 -1.14
CA THR A 60 2.61 -8.99 -0.15
C THR A 60 1.17 -8.60 -0.46
N HIS A 61 0.34 -9.59 -0.81
CA HIS A 61 -1.02 -9.35 -1.32
C HIS A 61 -1.97 -8.89 -0.22
N HIS A 62 -2.99 -8.13 -0.60
CA HIS A 62 -4.01 -7.62 0.33
C HIS A 62 -4.79 -8.75 1.02
N GLN A 63 -5.13 -9.83 0.30
CA GLN A 63 -5.76 -11.01 0.85
C GLN A 63 -4.71 -11.89 1.55
N LEU A 64 -4.92 -12.20 2.83
CA LEU A 64 -4.01 -13.08 3.58
C LEU A 64 -4.19 -14.54 3.14
N ARG A 65 -3.09 -15.28 3.01
CA ARG A 65 -3.11 -16.70 2.65
C ARG A 65 -3.53 -17.59 3.82
N ILE A 66 -3.05 -17.25 5.02
CA ILE A 66 -3.40 -17.96 6.26
C ILE A 66 -4.27 -17.02 7.09
N GLY A 67 -5.44 -17.48 7.51
CA GLY A 67 -6.34 -16.70 8.34
C GLY A 67 -7.71 -16.41 7.71
N GLY A 68 -8.12 -17.20 6.73
CA GLY A 68 -9.46 -17.10 6.12
C GLY A 68 -9.63 -15.85 5.26
N ASN A 69 -10.76 -15.14 5.45
CA ASN A 69 -11.09 -13.96 4.65
C ASN A 69 -10.47 -12.65 5.19
N ARG A 70 -9.43 -12.74 6.01
CA ARG A 70 -8.80 -11.54 6.56
C ARG A 70 -7.94 -10.84 5.51
N THR A 71 -7.92 -9.50 5.60
CA THR A 71 -7.15 -8.63 4.72
C THR A 71 -5.98 -8.00 5.47
N ARG A 72 -4.96 -7.66 4.70
CA ARG A 72 -3.77 -6.98 5.15
C ARG A 72 -4.04 -5.50 5.42
N LYS A 73 -3.35 -4.93 6.40
CA LYS A 73 -3.21 -3.49 6.54
C LYS A 73 -2.36 -2.98 5.37
N THR A 74 -2.86 -1.98 4.66
CA THR A 74 -2.24 -1.52 3.40
C THR A 74 -1.71 -0.10 3.44
N PHE A 75 -1.92 0.62 4.55
CA PHE A 75 -1.46 2.00 4.71
C PHE A 75 -0.95 2.25 6.12
N ALA A 76 0.16 2.99 6.22
CA ALA A 76 0.70 3.48 7.49
C ALA A 76 1.50 4.75 7.28
N GLN A 77 1.70 5.51 8.36
CA GLN A 77 2.60 6.66 8.40
C GLN A 77 3.61 6.47 9.53
N ASP A 78 4.85 6.88 9.30
CA ASP A 78 5.87 6.84 10.32
C ASP A 78 6.01 8.18 11.07
N LEU A 79 6.92 8.22 12.05
CA LEU A 79 7.13 9.40 12.88
C LEU A 79 7.76 10.58 12.12
N TRP A 80 8.35 10.35 10.95
CA TRP A 80 8.94 11.39 10.12
C TRP A 80 7.93 11.97 9.11
N GLY A 81 6.72 11.41 9.06
CA GLY A 81 5.68 11.86 8.14
C GLY A 81 5.69 11.15 6.79
N THR A 82 6.51 10.11 6.62
CA THR A 82 6.47 9.28 5.41
C THR A 82 5.25 8.36 5.45
N SER A 83 4.48 8.36 4.38
CA SER A 83 3.36 7.42 4.17
C SER A 83 3.83 6.19 3.40
N TYR A 84 3.30 5.02 3.77
CA TYR A 84 3.60 3.73 3.14
C TYR A 84 2.29 3.14 2.62
N LEU A 85 2.28 2.78 1.34
CA LEU A 85 1.09 2.25 0.66
C LEU A 85 1.43 0.94 -0.03
N ASN A 86 0.78 -0.14 0.40
CA ASN A 86 0.81 -1.42 -0.28
C ASN A 86 -0.31 -1.46 -1.32
N ALA A 87 0.04 -1.50 -2.60
CA ALA A 87 -0.88 -1.48 -3.73
C ALA A 87 -1.12 -2.87 -4.35
N ALA A 88 -0.78 -3.96 -3.64
CA ALA A 88 -0.83 -5.32 -4.18
C ALA A 88 -2.22 -5.97 -4.01
N CYS A 89 -3.25 -5.36 -4.57
CA CYS A 89 -4.53 -6.03 -4.74
C CYS A 89 -4.42 -7.06 -5.88
N VAL A 90 -4.52 -8.34 -5.55
CA VAL A 90 -4.40 -9.43 -6.53
C VAL A 90 -5.56 -10.41 -6.31
N PRO A 91 -6.35 -10.69 -7.37
CA PRO A 91 -6.27 -10.15 -8.72
C PRO A 91 -6.74 -8.68 -8.81
N ARG A 92 -6.21 -7.94 -9.79
CA ARG A 92 -6.62 -6.54 -10.05
C ARG A 92 -7.87 -6.43 -10.90
N ARG A 93 -8.40 -7.52 -11.34
CA ARG A 93 -9.62 -7.59 -12.13
C ARG A 93 -10.67 -8.37 -11.37
N GLY A 94 -11.89 -7.91 -11.47
CA GLY A 94 -13.04 -8.54 -10.86
C GLY A 94 -14.28 -8.34 -11.70
N ILE A 95 -15.41 -8.83 -11.19
CA ILE A 95 -16.73 -8.71 -11.81
C ILE A 95 -17.69 -8.31 -10.70
N ASP A 96 -18.53 -7.30 -10.94
CA ASP A 96 -19.52 -6.88 -9.97
C ASP A 96 -20.77 -7.80 -10.01
N SER A 97 -21.75 -7.52 -9.15
CA SER A 97 -22.99 -8.29 -9.06
C SER A 97 -23.84 -8.25 -10.34
N ALA A 98 -23.65 -7.25 -11.21
CA ALA A 98 -24.32 -7.12 -12.50
C ALA A 98 -23.53 -7.77 -13.63
N GLY A 99 -22.37 -8.39 -13.38
CA GLY A 99 -21.52 -9.02 -14.38
C GLY A 99 -20.61 -8.06 -15.12
N GLU A 100 -20.50 -6.80 -14.68
CA GLU A 100 -19.59 -5.83 -15.29
C GLU A 100 -18.15 -6.02 -14.81
N ASN A 101 -17.20 -5.80 -15.71
CA ASN A 101 -15.77 -5.88 -15.40
C ASN A 101 -15.34 -4.72 -14.51
N LEU A 102 -14.50 -5.04 -13.53
CA LEU A 102 -13.90 -4.07 -12.62
C LEU A 102 -12.37 -4.15 -12.68
N CYS A 103 -11.72 -2.99 -12.53
CA CYS A 103 -10.27 -2.88 -12.39
C CYS A 103 -9.93 -2.14 -11.10
N HIS A 104 -8.94 -2.65 -10.36
CA HIS A 104 -8.47 -2.07 -9.11
C HIS A 104 -7.25 -1.19 -9.32
N PHE A 105 -7.30 0.01 -8.71
CA PHE A 105 -6.15 0.91 -8.61
C PHE A 105 -6.08 1.48 -7.19
N SER A 106 -4.85 1.69 -6.71
CA SER A 106 -4.62 2.58 -5.58
C SER A 106 -4.53 4.01 -6.11
N TRP A 107 -5.19 4.93 -5.44
CA TRP A 107 -5.36 6.32 -5.87
C TRP A 107 -4.81 7.26 -4.81
N VAL A 108 -3.96 8.19 -5.20
CA VAL A 108 -3.37 9.18 -4.29
C VAL A 108 -3.51 10.58 -4.85
N GLU A 109 -3.67 11.55 -3.97
CA GLU A 109 -3.74 12.96 -4.32
C GLU A 109 -2.78 13.78 -3.45
N PHE A 110 -2.13 14.74 -4.07
CA PHE A 110 -1.18 15.63 -3.40
C PHE A 110 -1.63 17.08 -3.52
N SER A 111 -1.33 17.87 -2.49
CA SER A 111 -1.46 19.33 -2.52
C SER A 111 -0.23 19.94 -1.87
N ASN A 112 0.39 20.90 -2.57
CA ASN A 112 1.60 21.60 -2.08
C ASN A 112 2.71 20.63 -1.63
N GLY A 113 2.89 19.53 -2.37
CA GLY A 113 3.91 18.52 -2.06
C GLY A 113 3.56 17.57 -0.92
N LYS A 114 2.34 17.63 -0.40
CA LYS A 114 1.86 16.77 0.68
C LYS A 114 0.79 15.80 0.19
N LEU A 115 0.86 14.56 0.66
CA LEU A 115 -0.19 13.57 0.43
C LEU A 115 -1.42 13.97 1.24
N ILE A 116 -2.53 14.23 0.55
CA ILE A 116 -3.79 14.62 1.18
C ILE A 116 -4.88 13.55 1.09
N HIS A 117 -4.74 12.62 0.16
CA HIS A 117 -5.71 11.54 0.01
C HIS A 117 -5.04 10.27 -0.50
N ALA A 118 -5.45 9.13 0.05
CA ALA A 118 -5.11 7.80 -0.44
C ALA A 118 -6.33 6.89 -0.32
N SER A 119 -6.57 6.10 -1.34
CA SER A 119 -7.68 5.14 -1.36
C SER A 119 -7.38 3.98 -2.29
N HIS A 120 -8.05 2.84 -2.04
CA HIS A 120 -8.15 1.75 -3.01
C HIS A 120 -9.50 1.86 -3.73
N ARG A 121 -9.50 1.73 -5.05
CA ARG A 121 -10.70 1.92 -5.86
C ARG A 121 -10.87 0.79 -6.86
N TRP A 122 -12.11 0.34 -6.99
CA TRP A 122 -12.57 -0.50 -8.08
C TRP A 122 -13.31 0.36 -9.09
N PHE A 123 -12.83 0.38 -10.33
CA PHE A 123 -13.38 1.18 -11.43
C PHE A 123 -14.12 0.28 -12.41
N ARG A 124 -15.25 0.78 -12.92
CA ARG A 124 -15.95 0.21 -14.09
C ARG A 124 -15.25 0.63 -15.38
N ASN A 125 -15.63 0.03 -16.50
CA ASN A 125 -15.06 0.34 -17.82
C ASN A 125 -15.26 1.80 -18.24
N ASP A 126 -16.31 2.46 -17.75
CA ASP A 126 -16.57 3.88 -18.00
C ASP A 126 -15.82 4.83 -17.06
N ALA A 127 -14.88 4.31 -16.28
CA ALA A 127 -14.10 5.01 -15.25
C ALA A 127 -14.92 5.49 -14.04
N SER A 128 -16.18 5.10 -13.90
CA SER A 128 -16.93 5.34 -12.66
C SER A 128 -16.44 4.43 -11.55
N ILE A 129 -16.55 4.90 -10.29
CA ILE A 129 -16.11 4.16 -9.11
C ILE A 129 -17.24 3.23 -8.66
N ALA A 130 -16.98 1.92 -8.65
CA ALA A 130 -17.89 0.91 -8.11
C ALA A 130 -17.77 0.78 -6.60
N TYR A 131 -16.52 0.82 -6.08
CA TYR A 131 -16.21 0.69 -4.65
C TYR A 131 -14.93 1.47 -4.33
N LYS A 132 -14.90 2.07 -3.14
CA LYS A 132 -13.76 2.85 -2.66
C LYS A 132 -13.53 2.61 -1.18
N GLU A 133 -12.29 2.29 -0.82
CA GLU A 133 -11.80 2.22 0.55
C GLU A 133 -10.86 3.39 0.81
N ILE A 134 -11.23 4.30 1.70
CA ILE A 134 -10.43 5.47 2.04
C ILE A 134 -9.38 5.07 3.09
N LEU A 135 -8.12 5.38 2.82
CA LEU A 135 -6.98 5.11 3.69
C LEU A 135 -6.49 6.38 4.39
N LEU A 136 -6.51 7.49 3.68
CA LEU A 136 -6.16 8.82 4.19
C LEU A 136 -7.06 9.85 3.51
N ASN A 137 -7.56 10.81 4.29
CA ASN A 137 -8.34 11.92 3.77
C ASN A 137 -8.14 13.15 4.67
N GLN A 138 -7.35 14.11 4.19
CA GLN A 138 -7.02 15.36 4.90
C GLN A 138 -7.53 16.58 4.17
#